data_88bdc62039a64a443499510084d64138
#
_entry.id   88bdc62039a64a443499510084d64138
#
_cell.length_a   1.000
_cell.length_b   1.000
_cell.length_c   1.000
_cell.angle_alpha   90.00
_cell.angle_beta   90.00
_cell.angle_gamma   90.00
#
_symmetry.space_group_name_H-M   'P 1'
#
loop_
_entity.id
_entity.type
_entity.pdbx_description
1 polymer ?
#
loop_
_entity_poly.entity_id
_entity_poly.type
_entity_poly.pdbx_seq_one_letter_code
_entity_poly.pdbx_strand_id
1 'polypeptide(L)'
;MRQKKKKDISTSQKPSPSQEGKLSSSLQAKSGFYLPESAVLYLILLLFLLSLTVMWVMVYPESLRLQEGNAYFLFTREYFLSKLNMAPALTAWIEDFLFQFYRWPIAGAIIQSLLLGLTTIICMAIPKAMKRETMKEMALLMPIALISFFTYDLGLSIEAVFFMLLLYLYVKVSIGWGRLVLALFSATIGFGLMNHPIQILLLVCMTLLERFHYRTKLYWGTLSCIALCLLVPQLYSQKVCFLPFTDRFFHLREVSDSNYYLYIGMYLLTLLLVMVPFRRLKGLRLAFVTLSSLCSVFLLSQKEVFHHYEKCYRYISLTDKKDWEGLKKELRKDGMENAIRIKYALLAESAEGTLGENLFSYSINDPEDFLYRKDRTSFPLIFNRQFYATLGIYDEAMHQAMEYSLQETNGNCFSAMRDMIDYSIEEADFPVARKYLSILDKSLFHHRFVSDRLARIKELEKKGVKPETPLRKDDFVGGYPFNSEMVRQAQLFPDKQGYIDYLLCGLLLQKKLNFFQIVIHNLPYYKQHPLPKAFAEAAALVEAMGGKMRDAFQYPEEYDIRIQEYLKDKDDANVMLQSKYADSYWNYYFFVDIPVANEQMMQSSKGHG
;
A
#
# COMPACT_ATOMS: atom_id res chain seq x y z
N MET A 1 -58.36 36.60 68.18
CA MET A 1 -59.81 36.61 68.41
C MET A 1 -60.51 35.59 67.56
N ARG A 2 -61.17 34.66 68.28
CA ARG A 2 -62.36 33.88 67.96
C ARG A 2 -62.38 33.02 66.70
N GLN A 3 -62.28 31.70 66.88
CA GLN A 3 -63.29 30.67 67.30
C GLN A 3 -64.20 30.23 66.12
N LYS A 4 -64.05 28.89 65.75
CA LYS A 4 -64.98 27.76 66.09
C LYS A 4 -66.26 27.75 65.31
N LYS A 5 -66.56 26.62 64.62
CA LYS A 5 -67.30 25.42 65.05
C LYS A 5 -67.57 24.54 63.76
N LYS A 6 -67.23 23.27 63.70
CA LYS A 6 -68.00 22.04 63.99
C LYS A 6 -69.48 21.96 63.55
N LYS A 7 -69.83 20.97 62.74
CA LYS A 7 -70.75 19.84 62.92
C LYS A 7 -70.99 19.14 61.58
N ASP A 8 -70.68 17.94 61.38
CA ASP A 8 -71.24 16.62 61.69
C ASP A 8 -72.56 16.25 61.03
N ILE A 9 -72.59 14.98 60.51
CA ILE A 9 -73.71 14.04 60.33
C ILE A 9 -74.42 14.16 58.97
N SER A 10 -74.57 13.10 58.14
CA SER A 10 -74.88 11.66 58.34
C SER A 10 -74.87 10.88 57.02
N THR A 11 -74.38 9.67 57.12
CA THR A 11 -74.83 8.41 56.48
C THR A 11 -75.82 8.41 55.32
N SER A 12 -75.44 7.78 54.20
CA SER A 12 -76.26 6.70 53.66
C SER A 12 -75.39 5.73 52.82
N GLN A 13 -75.68 4.47 53.06
CA GLN A 13 -75.04 3.29 52.45
C GLN A 13 -75.63 2.94 51.09
N LYS A 14 -74.73 2.30 50.27
CA LYS A 14 -74.95 1.19 49.30
C LYS A 14 -75.28 1.54 47.86
N PRO A 15 -74.95 0.63 46.88
CA PRO A 15 -74.16 -0.62 46.92
C PRO A 15 -73.04 -0.74 45.89
N SER A 16 -72.20 -1.72 46.06
CA SER A 16 -71.18 -2.22 45.10
C SER A 16 -71.77 -2.86 43.85
N PRO A 17 -71.14 -2.70 42.70
CA PRO A 17 -71.25 -3.73 41.66
C PRO A 17 -69.86 -4.35 41.34
N SER A 18 -69.89 -5.64 41.53
CA SER A 18 -69.24 -6.72 40.73
C SER A 18 -67.77 -6.57 40.30
N GLN A 19 -66.99 -7.44 40.90
CA GLN A 19 -65.68 -7.98 40.51
C GLN A 19 -65.69 -8.71 39.15
N GLU A 20 -65.92 -8.10 38.06
CA GLU A 20 -65.76 -8.78 36.73
C GLU A 20 -64.98 -7.95 35.68
N GLY A 21 -64.37 -6.82 36.05
CA GLY A 21 -63.60 -5.98 35.12
C GLY A 21 -62.09 -5.94 35.31
N LYS A 22 -61.50 -6.77 36.21
CA LYS A 22 -60.06 -6.75 36.52
C LYS A 22 -59.24 -7.92 36.03
N LEU A 23 -59.80 -8.79 35.18
CA LEU A 23 -59.04 -9.96 34.67
C LEU A 23 -58.67 -9.90 33.19
N SER A 24 -58.91 -8.78 32.49
CA SER A 24 -58.56 -8.66 31.07
C SER A 24 -57.53 -7.60 30.72
N SER A 25 -56.94 -6.89 31.70
CA SER A 25 -55.88 -5.88 31.44
C SER A 25 -54.45 -6.30 31.85
N SER A 26 -54.24 -7.55 32.30
CA SER A 26 -52.91 -8.04 32.73
C SER A 26 -52.19 -8.95 31.71
N LEU A 27 -52.69 -9.10 30.49
CA LEU A 27 -52.13 -10.00 29.47
C LEU A 27 -51.66 -9.27 28.21
N GLN A 28 -51.23 -7.99 28.27
CA GLN A 28 -50.52 -7.32 27.20
C GLN A 28 -49.33 -6.51 27.71
N ALA A 29 -48.52 -7.06 28.59
CA ALA A 29 -47.15 -6.67 28.72
C ALA A 29 -46.38 -7.39 27.59
N LYS A 30 -46.43 -6.84 26.35
CA LYS A 30 -45.39 -7.14 25.36
C LYS A 30 -44.08 -6.69 25.99
N SER A 31 -43.31 -7.64 26.48
CA SER A 31 -41.88 -7.47 26.82
C SER A 31 -41.13 -7.26 25.51
N GLY A 32 -41.33 -6.09 24.91
CA GLY A 32 -40.41 -5.60 23.90
C GLY A 32 -39.09 -5.39 24.61
N PHE A 33 -38.06 -6.13 24.20
CA PHE A 33 -36.68 -5.95 24.63
C PHE A 33 -36.23 -4.56 24.13
N TYR A 34 -36.51 -3.49 24.89
CA TYR A 34 -36.06 -2.14 24.58
C TYR A 34 -34.60 -2.02 25.01
N LEU A 35 -33.69 -2.23 24.04
CA LEU A 35 -32.29 -1.90 24.25
C LEU A 35 -32.17 -0.38 24.56
N PRO A 36 -31.39 0.01 25.57
CA PRO A 36 -31.11 1.42 25.83
C PRO A 36 -30.43 2.03 24.59
N GLU A 37 -30.77 3.28 24.26
CA GLU A 37 -30.27 3.98 23.06
C GLU A 37 -28.75 3.94 22.87
N SER A 38 -27.99 4.01 23.98
CA SER A 38 -26.56 3.86 23.95
C SER A 38 -26.12 2.48 23.46
N ALA A 39 -26.85 1.43 23.85
CA ALA A 39 -26.56 0.06 23.39
C ALA A 39 -26.82 -0.09 21.87
N VAL A 40 -27.88 0.56 21.37
CA VAL A 40 -28.16 0.56 19.92
C VAL A 40 -27.03 1.23 19.12
N LEU A 41 -26.51 2.37 19.60
CA LEU A 41 -25.37 3.05 18.94
C LEU A 41 -24.09 2.19 18.96
N TYR A 42 -23.78 1.56 20.08
CA TYR A 42 -22.63 0.67 20.15
C TYR A 42 -22.80 -0.59 19.31
N LEU A 43 -24.01 -1.11 19.20
CA LEU A 43 -24.31 -2.25 18.33
C LEU A 43 -24.11 -1.88 16.84
N ILE A 44 -24.61 -0.70 16.42
CA ILE A 44 -24.39 -0.20 15.05
C ILE A 44 -22.90 -0.02 14.78
N LEU A 45 -22.15 0.57 15.71
CA LEU A 45 -20.71 0.72 15.58
C LEU A 45 -20.02 -0.63 15.46
N LEU A 46 -20.37 -1.60 16.30
CA LEU A 46 -19.80 -2.94 16.28
C LEU A 46 -20.07 -3.64 14.94
N LEU A 47 -21.29 -3.59 14.45
CA LEU A 47 -21.65 -4.19 13.16
C LEU A 47 -20.92 -3.50 11.99
N PHE A 48 -20.76 -2.19 12.05
CA PHE A 48 -20.00 -1.45 11.06
C PHE A 48 -18.52 -1.85 11.07
N LEU A 49 -17.88 -1.89 12.23
CA LEU A 49 -16.48 -2.30 12.37
C LEU A 49 -16.26 -3.76 11.95
N LEU A 50 -17.20 -4.64 12.28
CA LEU A 50 -17.15 -6.03 11.83
C LEU A 50 -17.25 -6.12 10.30
N SER A 51 -18.17 -5.38 9.68
CA SER A 51 -18.31 -5.34 8.21
C SER A 51 -17.06 -4.80 7.53
N LEU A 52 -16.40 -3.78 8.11
CA LEU A 52 -15.11 -3.28 7.64
C LEU A 52 -14.02 -4.35 7.75
N THR A 53 -13.92 -5.02 8.90
CA THR A 53 -12.93 -6.09 9.10
C THR A 53 -13.10 -7.19 8.07
N VAL A 54 -14.34 -7.64 7.84
CA VAL A 54 -14.65 -8.65 6.83
C VAL A 54 -14.29 -8.16 5.42
N MET A 55 -14.67 -6.92 5.08
CA MET A 55 -14.33 -6.32 3.79
C MET A 55 -12.81 -6.31 3.57
N TRP A 56 -12.02 -5.84 4.54
CA TRP A 56 -10.57 -5.80 4.44
C TRP A 56 -9.95 -7.19 4.20
N VAL A 57 -10.38 -8.18 4.97
CA VAL A 57 -9.83 -9.54 4.88
C VAL A 57 -10.22 -10.23 3.58
N MET A 58 -11.45 -10.00 3.09
CA MET A 58 -11.97 -10.71 1.91
C MET A 58 -11.64 -10.01 0.59
N VAL A 59 -11.55 -8.68 0.60
CA VAL A 59 -11.39 -7.90 -0.65
C VAL A 59 -9.95 -7.43 -0.85
N TYR A 60 -9.23 -7.08 0.24
CA TYR A 60 -7.90 -6.46 0.16
C TYR A 60 -6.82 -7.14 1.03
N PRO A 61 -6.70 -8.48 1.04
CA PRO A 61 -5.76 -9.18 1.91
C PRO A 61 -4.28 -8.93 1.55
N GLU A 62 -3.94 -8.80 0.26
CA GLU A 62 -2.54 -8.58 -0.15
C GLU A 62 -2.08 -7.15 0.15
N SER A 63 -2.99 -6.17 0.04
CA SER A 63 -2.71 -4.80 0.46
C SER A 63 -2.36 -4.71 1.95
N LEU A 64 -3.02 -5.50 2.80
CA LEU A 64 -2.66 -5.58 4.23
C LEU A 64 -1.29 -6.25 4.44
N ARG A 65 -0.99 -7.34 3.74
CA ARG A 65 0.31 -8.03 3.85
C ARG A 65 1.47 -7.17 3.39
N LEU A 66 1.27 -6.35 2.35
CA LEU A 66 2.32 -5.45 1.86
C LEU A 66 2.77 -4.46 2.94
N GLN A 67 1.85 -3.99 3.77
CA GLN A 67 2.17 -3.03 4.83
C GLN A 67 3.11 -3.62 5.90
N GLU A 68 3.02 -4.93 6.19
CA GLU A 68 4.03 -5.59 7.03
C GLU A 68 5.41 -5.57 6.36
N GLY A 69 5.44 -5.77 5.02
CA GLY A 69 6.67 -5.71 4.25
C GLY A 69 7.33 -4.33 4.24
N ASN A 70 6.57 -3.26 4.41
CA ASN A 70 7.07 -1.88 4.33
C ASN A 70 7.69 -1.36 5.63
N ALA A 71 7.59 -2.09 6.73
CA ALA A 71 8.19 -1.68 7.99
C ALA A 71 8.74 -2.87 8.79
N TYR A 72 9.76 -2.65 9.58
CA TYR A 72 10.16 -3.55 10.65
C TYR A 72 10.29 -2.78 11.96
N PHE A 73 10.13 -3.46 13.07
CA PHE A 73 10.22 -2.87 14.39
C PHE A 73 11.30 -3.57 15.23
N LEU A 74 12.15 -2.77 15.87
CA LEU A 74 13.19 -3.28 16.76
C LEU A 74 12.99 -2.76 18.18
N PHE A 75 13.05 -3.66 19.16
CA PHE A 75 13.00 -3.30 20.59
C PHE A 75 14.37 -2.81 21.08
N THR A 76 14.96 -1.80 20.40
CA THR A 76 16.23 -1.21 20.79
C THR A 76 16.10 0.28 21.05
N ARG A 77 16.96 0.80 21.93
CA ARG A 77 17.02 2.23 22.22
C ARG A 77 17.41 3.03 20.98
N GLU A 78 18.34 2.52 20.19
CA GLU A 78 18.82 3.15 18.96
C GLU A 78 17.69 3.31 17.95
N TYR A 79 16.84 2.29 17.81
CA TYR A 79 15.66 2.35 16.93
C TYR A 79 14.66 3.40 17.39
N PHE A 80 14.34 3.46 18.69
CA PHE A 80 13.47 4.50 19.24
C PHE A 80 14.06 5.90 19.01
N LEU A 81 15.35 6.10 19.26
CA LEU A 81 16.02 7.38 19.04
C LEU A 81 16.06 7.79 17.57
N SER A 82 16.18 6.84 16.63
CA SER A 82 16.11 7.13 15.19
C SER A 82 14.74 7.66 14.78
N LYS A 83 13.66 7.17 15.41
CA LYS A 83 12.30 7.67 15.17
C LYS A 83 12.05 9.08 15.71
N LEU A 84 12.82 9.53 16.71
CA LEU A 84 12.75 10.91 17.17
C LEU A 84 13.18 11.93 16.10
N ASN A 85 13.93 11.50 15.08
CA ASN A 85 14.29 12.36 13.95
C ASN A 85 13.12 12.61 12.97
N MET A 86 11.98 11.97 13.20
CA MET A 86 10.77 12.06 12.39
C MET A 86 9.66 12.72 13.18
N ALA A 87 8.75 13.39 12.48
CA ALA A 87 7.53 13.89 13.08
C ALA A 87 6.32 13.29 12.32
N PRO A 88 5.34 12.75 13.04
CA PRO A 88 5.22 12.59 14.49
C PRO A 88 5.93 11.32 15.01
N ALA A 89 6.95 11.51 15.84
CA ALA A 89 7.87 10.47 16.29
C ALA A 89 7.21 9.25 16.97
N LEU A 90 6.33 9.52 17.94
CA LEU A 90 5.70 8.45 18.72
C LEU A 90 4.65 7.71 17.88
N THR A 91 3.93 8.42 17.04
CA THR A 91 2.96 7.81 16.11
C THR A 91 3.68 6.89 15.12
N ALA A 92 4.80 7.33 14.52
CA ALA A 92 5.59 6.49 13.62
C ALA A 92 6.17 5.25 14.35
N TRP A 93 6.58 5.39 15.61
CA TRP A 93 7.06 4.26 16.41
C TRP A 93 5.95 3.25 16.73
N ILE A 94 4.76 3.72 17.11
CA ILE A 94 3.58 2.87 17.37
C ILE A 94 3.10 2.20 16.09
N GLU A 95 3.11 2.91 14.99
CA GLU A 95 2.71 2.42 13.68
C GLU A 95 3.58 1.24 13.23
N ASP A 96 4.92 1.40 13.25
CA ASP A 96 5.84 0.32 12.92
C ASP A 96 5.66 -0.89 13.83
N PHE A 97 5.38 -0.65 15.13
CA PHE A 97 5.04 -1.73 16.06
C PHE A 97 3.77 -2.47 15.66
N LEU A 98 2.72 -1.76 15.27
CA LEU A 98 1.45 -2.35 14.88
C LEU A 98 1.52 -3.04 13.51
N PHE A 99 2.32 -2.53 12.57
CA PHE A 99 2.47 -3.14 11.25
C PHE A 99 3.04 -4.55 11.29
N GLN A 100 3.79 -4.94 12.29
CA GLN A 100 4.28 -6.30 12.44
C GLN A 100 3.14 -7.34 12.54
N PHE A 101 1.96 -6.96 13.05
CA PHE A 101 0.79 -7.83 13.17
C PHE A 101 0.04 -7.98 11.84
N TYR A 102 0.32 -7.14 10.82
CA TYR A 102 -0.26 -7.24 9.49
C TYR A 102 0.23 -8.45 8.70
N ARG A 103 1.26 -9.14 9.21
CA ARG A 103 1.63 -10.49 8.75
C ARG A 103 0.41 -11.43 8.69
N TRP A 104 -0.55 -11.24 9.59
CA TRP A 104 -1.85 -11.88 9.56
C TRP A 104 -2.90 -10.83 9.13
N PRO A 105 -3.43 -10.89 7.89
CA PRO A 105 -4.41 -9.90 7.40
C PRO A 105 -5.59 -9.67 8.34
N ILE A 106 -6.05 -10.75 9.02
CA ILE A 106 -7.12 -10.65 10.02
C ILE A 106 -6.71 -9.74 11.19
N ALA A 107 -5.49 -9.89 11.70
CA ALA A 107 -4.99 -9.07 12.80
C ALA A 107 -4.84 -7.59 12.38
N GLY A 108 -4.30 -7.34 11.18
CA GLY A 108 -4.21 -6.00 10.61
C GLY A 108 -5.58 -5.32 10.46
N ALA A 109 -6.55 -6.04 9.89
CA ALA A 109 -7.92 -5.56 9.74
C ALA A 109 -8.61 -5.26 11.09
N ILE A 110 -8.38 -6.10 12.10
CA ILE A 110 -8.89 -5.88 13.47
C ILE A 110 -8.24 -4.63 14.09
N ILE A 111 -6.92 -4.47 13.99
CA ILE A 111 -6.20 -3.30 14.52
C ILE A 111 -6.76 -2.02 13.90
N GLN A 112 -6.89 -1.96 12.58
CA GLN A 112 -7.46 -0.82 11.87
C GLN A 112 -8.88 -0.51 12.35
N SER A 113 -9.75 -1.53 12.42
CA SER A 113 -11.13 -1.37 12.89
C SER A 113 -11.21 -0.92 14.35
N LEU A 114 -10.32 -1.42 15.22
CA LEU A 114 -10.26 -1.02 16.63
C LEU A 114 -9.85 0.44 16.82
N LEU A 115 -8.88 0.93 16.05
CA LEU A 115 -8.46 2.35 16.10
C LEU A 115 -9.61 3.27 15.66
N LEU A 116 -10.32 2.93 14.58
CA LEU A 116 -11.50 3.65 14.12
C LEU A 116 -12.62 3.62 15.17
N GLY A 117 -12.86 2.46 15.76
CA GLY A 117 -13.83 2.30 16.84
C GLY A 117 -13.49 3.12 18.08
N LEU A 118 -12.22 3.11 18.50
CA LEU A 118 -11.74 3.87 19.65
C LEU A 118 -11.90 5.37 19.43
N THR A 119 -11.51 5.89 18.26
CA THR A 119 -11.70 7.28 17.87
C THR A 119 -13.19 7.69 17.97
N THR A 120 -14.08 6.83 17.44
CA THR A 120 -15.53 7.07 17.46
C THR A 120 -16.11 7.06 18.88
N ILE A 121 -15.72 6.11 19.72
CA ILE A 121 -16.17 6.00 21.11
C ILE A 121 -15.74 7.22 21.91
N ILE A 122 -14.49 7.67 21.76
CA ILE A 122 -14.00 8.87 22.44
C ILE A 122 -14.77 10.10 21.94
N CYS A 123 -15.00 10.22 20.63
CA CYS A 123 -15.81 11.30 20.06
C CYS A 123 -17.23 11.35 20.66
N MET A 124 -17.89 10.20 20.82
CA MET A 124 -19.20 10.10 21.51
C MET A 124 -19.15 10.49 22.99
N ALA A 125 -18.00 10.29 23.64
CA ALA A 125 -17.83 10.58 25.06
C ALA A 125 -17.64 12.08 25.36
N ILE A 126 -17.14 12.88 24.41
CA ILE A 126 -16.87 14.31 24.58
C ILE A 126 -18.15 15.10 24.95
N PRO A 127 -19.28 15.03 24.22
CA PRO A 127 -20.51 15.74 24.60
C PRO A 127 -21.05 15.32 25.96
N LYS A 128 -20.93 14.02 26.29
CA LYS A 128 -21.33 13.53 27.63
C LYS A 128 -20.49 14.14 28.74
N ALA A 129 -19.17 14.28 28.54
CA ALA A 129 -18.28 14.94 29.47
C ALA A 129 -18.62 16.44 29.62
N MET A 130 -19.09 17.10 28.56
CA MET A 130 -19.58 18.49 28.57
C MET A 130 -20.97 18.65 29.20
N LYS A 131 -21.63 17.57 29.63
CA LYS A 131 -23.01 17.53 30.14
C LYS A 131 -24.01 18.17 29.17
N ARG A 132 -23.80 17.98 27.86
CA ARG A 132 -24.65 18.48 26.78
C ARG A 132 -25.37 17.33 26.08
N GLU A 133 -26.66 17.52 25.82
CA GLU A 133 -27.38 16.65 24.89
C GLU A 133 -27.15 17.13 23.46
N THR A 134 -26.44 16.35 22.68
CA THR A 134 -26.00 16.66 21.32
C THR A 134 -26.27 15.50 20.37
N MET A 135 -25.93 15.66 19.11
CA MET A 135 -26.10 14.62 18.08
C MET A 135 -24.94 13.59 18.14
N LYS A 136 -24.79 12.89 19.27
CA LYS A 136 -23.70 11.89 19.46
C LYS A 136 -23.70 10.76 18.43
N GLU A 137 -24.86 10.44 17.80
CA GLU A 137 -24.96 9.49 16.71
C GLU A 137 -24.15 9.90 15.49
N MET A 138 -23.90 11.19 15.27
CA MET A 138 -23.07 11.70 14.18
C MET A 138 -21.60 11.32 14.31
N ALA A 139 -21.14 10.90 15.48
CA ALA A 139 -19.80 10.37 15.64
C ALA A 139 -19.53 9.12 14.79
N LEU A 140 -20.58 8.40 14.41
CA LEU A 140 -20.45 7.26 13.48
C LEU A 140 -20.02 7.67 12.05
N LEU A 141 -20.06 8.97 11.71
CA LEU A 141 -19.46 9.47 10.46
C LEU A 141 -17.92 9.59 10.55
N MET A 142 -17.34 9.56 11.74
CA MET A 142 -15.89 9.68 11.92
C MET A 142 -15.09 8.57 11.23
N PRO A 143 -15.40 7.26 11.42
CA PRO A 143 -14.72 6.20 10.68
C PRO A 143 -14.90 6.33 9.17
N ILE A 144 -16.09 6.76 8.71
CA ILE A 144 -16.35 6.97 7.27
C ILE A 144 -15.40 8.03 6.70
N ALA A 145 -15.27 9.17 7.39
CA ALA A 145 -14.34 10.24 6.98
C ALA A 145 -12.89 9.75 6.92
N LEU A 146 -12.45 9.00 7.93
CA LEU A 146 -11.10 8.46 8.00
C LEU A 146 -10.82 7.46 6.86
N ILE A 147 -11.73 6.54 6.61
CA ILE A 147 -11.54 5.49 5.60
C ILE A 147 -11.65 6.03 4.17
N SER A 148 -12.53 7.00 3.92
CA SER A 148 -12.81 7.48 2.57
C SER A 148 -11.59 8.11 1.90
N PHE A 149 -10.69 8.69 2.68
CA PHE A 149 -9.52 9.41 2.20
C PHE A 149 -8.20 8.67 2.41
N PHE A 150 -8.08 7.88 3.48
CA PHE A 150 -6.83 7.27 3.92
C PHE A 150 -7.01 5.79 4.26
N THR A 151 -7.35 5.01 3.27
CA THR A 151 -7.77 3.62 3.43
C THR A 151 -6.70 2.74 4.10
N TYR A 152 -5.40 3.08 3.95
CA TYR A 152 -4.28 2.27 4.45
C TYR A 152 -3.36 3.00 5.42
N ASP A 153 -3.59 4.28 5.71
CA ASP A 153 -2.70 5.04 6.61
C ASP A 153 -3.06 4.78 8.08
N LEU A 154 -2.30 3.88 8.69
CA LEU A 154 -2.44 3.55 10.11
C LEU A 154 -2.04 4.72 11.00
N GLY A 155 -1.03 5.47 10.62
CA GLY A 155 -0.54 6.62 11.36
C GLY A 155 -1.59 7.70 11.55
N LEU A 156 -2.36 8.02 10.51
CA LEU A 156 -3.48 8.97 10.62
C LEU A 156 -4.59 8.48 11.56
N SER A 157 -4.85 7.18 11.58
CA SER A 157 -5.80 6.59 12.53
C SER A 157 -5.30 6.72 13.98
N ILE A 158 -4.00 6.55 14.22
CA ILE A 158 -3.37 6.73 15.53
C ILE A 158 -3.41 8.21 15.95
N GLU A 159 -3.09 9.13 15.04
CA GLU A 159 -3.18 10.58 15.27
C GLU A 159 -4.61 11.02 15.64
N ALA A 160 -5.62 10.46 14.96
CA ALA A 160 -7.02 10.72 15.26
C ALA A 160 -7.39 10.26 16.68
N VAL A 161 -6.86 9.13 17.14
CA VAL A 161 -7.02 8.65 18.51
C VAL A 161 -6.39 9.64 19.49
N PHE A 162 -5.14 10.08 19.27
CA PHE A 162 -4.47 11.03 20.14
C PHE A 162 -5.20 12.38 20.19
N PHE A 163 -5.64 12.89 19.05
CA PHE A 163 -6.42 14.12 18.97
C PHE A 163 -7.69 14.03 19.83
N MET A 164 -8.49 12.97 19.63
CA MET A 164 -9.74 12.78 20.36
C MET A 164 -9.49 12.55 21.85
N LEU A 165 -8.45 11.81 22.20
CA LEU A 165 -8.09 11.54 23.59
C LEU A 165 -7.69 12.83 24.34
N LEU A 166 -6.82 13.65 23.74
CA LEU A 166 -6.39 14.91 24.33
C LEU A 166 -7.55 15.89 24.44
N LEU A 167 -8.42 15.98 23.44
CA LEU A 167 -9.62 16.79 23.49
C LEU A 167 -10.60 16.32 24.58
N TYR A 168 -10.80 15.01 24.71
CA TYR A 168 -11.62 14.42 25.77
C TYR A 168 -11.07 14.70 27.17
N LEU A 169 -9.75 14.50 27.36
CA LEU A 169 -9.08 14.81 28.63
C LEU A 169 -9.21 16.28 28.96
N TYR A 170 -9.05 17.17 27.99
CA TYR A 170 -9.22 18.60 28.15
C TYR A 170 -10.61 18.95 28.66
N VAL A 171 -11.64 18.38 28.10
CA VAL A 171 -13.04 18.58 28.53
C VAL A 171 -13.29 18.00 29.92
N LYS A 172 -12.63 16.90 30.27
CA LYS A 172 -12.81 16.20 31.54
C LYS A 172 -12.19 16.96 32.74
N VAL A 173 -11.11 17.72 32.48
CA VAL A 173 -10.41 18.49 33.52
C VAL A 173 -11.25 19.69 33.95
N SER A 174 -11.71 19.69 35.20
CA SER A 174 -12.54 20.77 35.77
C SER A 174 -11.73 22.03 36.16
N ILE A 175 -10.47 21.85 36.52
CA ILE A 175 -9.60 22.92 37.02
C ILE A 175 -8.98 23.68 35.84
N GLY A 176 -9.14 25.01 35.79
CA GLY A 176 -8.64 25.85 34.69
C GLY A 176 -7.12 25.72 34.46
N TRP A 177 -6.33 25.72 35.53
CA TRP A 177 -4.89 25.51 35.43
C TRP A 177 -4.52 24.14 34.82
N GLY A 178 -5.25 23.09 35.17
CA GLY A 178 -5.03 21.77 34.60
C GLY A 178 -5.30 21.75 33.08
N ARG A 179 -6.32 22.49 32.62
CA ARG A 179 -6.59 22.63 31.17
C ARG A 179 -5.48 23.41 30.46
N LEU A 180 -4.93 24.46 31.08
CA LEU A 180 -3.80 25.19 30.51
C LEU A 180 -2.54 24.34 30.44
N VAL A 181 -2.25 23.54 31.46
CA VAL A 181 -1.14 22.56 31.42
C VAL A 181 -1.31 21.55 30.31
N LEU A 182 -2.54 21.04 30.09
CA LEU A 182 -2.82 20.12 29.01
C LEU A 182 -2.68 20.77 27.61
N ALA A 183 -3.08 22.05 27.48
CA ALA A 183 -2.85 22.82 26.26
C ALA A 183 -1.35 23.04 26.00
N LEU A 184 -0.57 23.36 27.06
CA LEU A 184 0.88 23.49 26.96
C LEU A 184 1.56 22.16 26.57
N PHE A 185 1.12 21.05 27.18
CA PHE A 185 1.56 19.70 26.81
C PHE A 185 1.25 19.40 25.32
N SER A 186 0.03 19.72 24.88
CA SER A 186 -0.37 19.53 23.48
C SER A 186 0.43 20.42 22.52
N ALA A 187 0.82 21.65 22.93
CA ALA A 187 1.62 22.56 22.12
C ALA A 187 3.09 22.13 21.99
N THR A 188 3.63 21.39 22.96
CA THR A 188 5.04 20.99 23.00
C THR A 188 5.22 19.52 22.59
N ILE A 189 4.78 18.59 23.42
CA ILE A 189 4.94 17.14 23.21
C ILE A 189 3.99 16.63 22.12
N GLY A 190 2.87 17.30 21.88
CA GLY A 190 1.91 16.97 20.83
C GLY A 190 2.51 16.87 19.44
N PHE A 191 3.63 17.54 19.16
CA PHE A 191 4.39 17.43 17.90
C PHE A 191 4.94 16.01 17.66
N GLY A 192 5.24 15.27 18.73
CA GLY A 192 5.62 13.86 18.64
C GLY A 192 4.44 12.90 18.50
N LEU A 193 3.21 13.36 18.75
CA LEU A 193 1.99 12.54 18.76
C LEU A 193 1.17 12.67 17.47
N MET A 194 1.23 13.82 16.80
CA MET A 194 0.40 14.10 15.64
C MET A 194 1.07 15.13 14.72
N ASN A 195 0.70 15.10 13.46
CA ASN A 195 1.16 16.06 12.46
C ASN A 195 0.80 17.50 12.87
N HIS A 196 1.65 18.43 12.51
CA HIS A 196 1.56 19.81 12.95
C HIS A 196 0.21 20.50 12.66
N PRO A 197 -0.41 20.36 11.46
CA PRO A 197 -1.73 20.91 11.21
C PRO A 197 -2.82 20.36 12.13
N ILE A 198 -2.78 19.06 12.46
CA ILE A 198 -3.73 18.41 13.39
C ILE A 198 -3.50 18.90 14.81
N GLN A 199 -2.25 19.12 15.20
CA GLN A 199 -1.89 19.70 16.50
C GLN A 199 -2.41 21.13 16.66
N ILE A 200 -2.24 21.99 15.64
CA ILE A 200 -2.79 23.35 15.62
C ILE A 200 -4.31 23.29 15.74
N LEU A 201 -4.96 22.40 15.00
CA LEU A 201 -6.40 22.21 15.04
C LEU A 201 -6.89 21.84 16.45
N LEU A 202 -6.17 20.94 17.15
CA LEU A 202 -6.48 20.59 18.55
C LEU A 202 -6.45 21.83 19.46
N LEU A 203 -5.41 22.65 19.35
CA LEU A 203 -5.27 23.87 20.14
C LEU A 203 -6.34 24.92 19.82
N VAL A 204 -6.72 25.03 18.55
CA VAL A 204 -7.88 25.86 18.14
C VAL A 204 -9.16 25.36 18.78
N CYS A 205 -9.43 24.06 18.77
CA CYS A 205 -10.59 23.46 19.44
C CYS A 205 -10.57 23.75 20.95
N MET A 206 -9.43 23.61 21.63
CA MET A 206 -9.27 23.93 23.05
C MET A 206 -9.53 25.41 23.31
N THR A 207 -9.05 26.31 22.47
CA THR A 207 -9.27 27.76 22.57
C THR A 207 -10.75 28.12 22.39
N LEU A 208 -11.42 27.51 21.42
CA LEU A 208 -12.86 27.70 21.21
C LEU A 208 -13.70 27.19 22.41
N LEU A 209 -13.29 26.06 23.01
CA LEU A 209 -13.93 25.54 24.22
C LEU A 209 -13.79 26.52 25.40
N GLU A 210 -12.63 27.10 25.62
CA GLU A 210 -12.45 28.13 26.68
C GLU A 210 -13.29 29.36 26.39
N ARG A 211 -13.36 29.82 25.16
CA ARG A 211 -14.10 31.04 24.78
C ARG A 211 -15.61 30.87 24.86
N PHE A 212 -16.14 29.75 24.33
CA PHE A 212 -17.58 29.57 24.12
C PHE A 212 -18.26 28.65 25.15
N HIS A 213 -17.56 27.62 25.65
CA HIS A 213 -18.13 26.67 26.60
C HIS A 213 -17.85 27.08 28.05
N TYR A 214 -16.58 27.25 28.43
CA TYR A 214 -16.19 27.61 29.78
C TYR A 214 -16.31 29.12 30.06
N ARG A 215 -16.26 29.94 29.01
CA ARG A 215 -16.34 31.43 29.09
C ARG A 215 -15.30 32.01 30.01
N THR A 216 -14.09 31.46 30.03
CA THR A 216 -12.99 31.90 30.87
C THR A 216 -11.99 32.78 30.12
N LYS A 217 -11.20 33.61 30.81
CA LYS A 217 -10.11 34.37 30.19
C LYS A 217 -8.90 33.49 29.81
N LEU A 218 -8.92 32.19 30.17
CA LEU A 218 -7.85 31.23 29.83
C LEU A 218 -7.70 31.00 28.30
N TYR A 219 -8.70 31.43 27.49
CA TYR A 219 -8.56 31.37 26.04
C TYR A 219 -7.35 32.18 25.53
N TRP A 220 -6.90 33.22 26.23
CA TRP A 220 -5.65 33.90 25.86
C TRP A 220 -4.43 33.03 26.09
N GLY A 221 -4.41 32.22 27.15
CA GLY A 221 -3.34 31.26 27.42
C GLY A 221 -3.29 30.13 26.39
N THR A 222 -4.45 29.59 26.01
CA THR A 222 -4.50 28.55 24.94
C THR A 222 -4.15 29.12 23.57
N LEU A 223 -4.51 30.39 23.30
CA LEU A 223 -4.08 31.09 22.08
C LEU A 223 -2.55 31.28 22.05
N SER A 224 -1.93 31.61 23.19
CA SER A 224 -0.48 31.69 23.30
C SER A 224 0.19 30.34 23.08
N CYS A 225 -0.47 29.23 23.45
CA CYS A 225 0.00 27.88 23.16
C CYS A 225 0.05 27.59 21.62
N ILE A 226 -0.85 28.19 20.83
CA ILE A 226 -0.78 28.10 19.37
C ILE A 226 0.50 28.78 18.85
N ALA A 227 0.83 29.95 19.34
CA ALA A 227 2.09 30.63 18.98
C ALA A 227 3.33 29.82 19.38
N LEU A 228 3.31 29.19 20.56
CA LEU A 228 4.36 28.27 21.00
C LEU A 228 4.46 27.05 20.10
N CYS A 229 3.31 26.48 19.71
CA CYS A 229 3.25 25.35 18.79
C CYS A 229 3.94 25.65 17.44
N LEU A 230 3.84 26.87 16.94
CA LEU A 230 4.54 27.28 15.70
C LEU A 230 6.07 27.36 15.87
N LEU A 231 6.56 27.57 17.10
CA LEU A 231 8.00 27.66 17.38
C LEU A 231 8.66 26.29 17.61
N VAL A 232 7.91 25.31 18.14
CA VAL A 232 8.45 23.98 18.50
C VAL A 232 9.09 23.26 17.31
N PRO A 233 8.48 23.17 16.11
CA PRO A 233 9.11 22.53 14.96
C PRO A 233 10.43 23.16 14.56
N GLN A 234 10.55 24.50 14.69
CA GLN A 234 11.77 25.23 14.35
C GLN A 234 12.92 24.85 15.26
N LEU A 235 12.66 24.78 16.58
CA LEU A 235 13.65 24.40 17.57
C LEU A 235 14.06 22.93 17.45
N TYR A 236 13.08 22.07 17.19
CA TYR A 236 13.29 20.63 17.02
C TYR A 236 14.13 20.34 15.78
N SER A 237 13.77 20.92 14.64
CA SER A 237 14.43 20.66 13.36
C SER A 237 15.87 21.17 13.30
N GLN A 238 16.23 22.22 14.04
CA GLN A 238 17.60 22.72 14.08
C GLN A 238 18.58 21.76 14.77
N LYS A 239 18.10 20.94 15.72
CA LYS A 239 18.95 20.08 16.53
C LYS A 239 18.88 18.60 16.16
N VAL A 240 17.76 18.16 15.56
CA VAL A 240 17.44 16.74 15.41
C VAL A 240 17.18 16.36 13.95
N CYS A 241 16.72 17.27 13.11
CA CYS A 241 16.32 16.99 11.74
C CYS A 241 16.69 18.14 10.79
N PHE A 242 17.48 17.86 9.75
CA PHE A 242 17.90 18.82 8.73
C PHE A 242 16.84 18.96 7.62
N LEU A 243 15.64 19.42 7.95
CA LEU A 243 14.58 19.64 6.96
C LEU A 243 14.58 21.08 6.43
N PRO A 244 14.20 21.31 5.15
CA PRO A 244 13.91 22.64 4.62
C PRO A 244 12.88 23.38 5.47
N PHE A 245 12.91 24.71 5.46
CA PHE A 245 12.04 25.53 6.30
C PHE A 245 10.55 25.26 6.07
N THR A 246 10.14 25.07 4.84
CA THR A 246 8.76 24.71 4.46
C THR A 246 8.33 23.36 5.02
N ASP A 247 9.21 22.35 4.92
CA ASP A 247 8.91 20.98 5.32
C ASP A 247 8.87 20.83 6.86
N ARG A 248 9.48 21.78 7.59
CA ARG A 248 9.38 21.85 9.05
C ARG A 248 7.96 22.10 9.54
N PHE A 249 7.18 22.88 8.78
CA PHE A 249 5.79 23.19 9.14
C PHE A 249 4.81 22.16 8.60
N PHE A 250 5.06 21.65 7.40
CA PHE A 250 4.18 20.76 6.67
C PHE A 250 4.85 19.41 6.47
N HIS A 251 5.29 18.79 7.55
CA HIS A 251 5.74 17.41 7.48
C HIS A 251 4.54 16.52 7.15
N LEU A 252 4.04 16.72 5.96
CA LEU A 252 3.03 15.88 5.36
C LEU A 252 3.76 14.61 4.93
N ARG A 253 3.45 13.48 5.55
CA ARG A 253 3.60 12.22 4.86
C ARG A 253 3.09 12.42 3.44
N GLU A 254 3.63 11.73 2.48
CA GLU A 254 3.31 11.78 1.02
C GLU A 254 1.81 11.53 0.73
N VAL A 255 0.95 12.25 1.39
CA VAL A 255 -0.47 12.36 1.10
C VAL A 255 -0.61 13.42 0.02
N SER A 256 -1.19 13.08 -1.12
CA SER A 256 -1.44 14.08 -2.16
C SER A 256 -2.12 15.30 -1.51
N ASP A 257 -1.51 16.46 -1.63
CA ASP A 257 -1.84 17.69 -0.88
C ASP A 257 -3.33 18.04 -0.83
N SER A 258 -4.06 17.76 -1.91
CA SER A 258 -5.50 18.02 -2.02
C SER A 258 -6.36 17.15 -1.08
N ASN A 259 -5.99 15.89 -0.85
CA ASN A 259 -6.76 14.97 -0.03
C ASN A 259 -6.61 15.25 1.47
N TYR A 260 -5.46 15.79 1.89
CA TYR A 260 -5.19 16.07 3.29
C TYR A 260 -6.08 17.19 3.84
N TYR A 261 -6.26 18.28 3.10
CA TYR A 261 -7.16 19.37 3.50
C TYR A 261 -8.62 18.94 3.55
N LEU A 262 -9.03 18.05 2.63
CA LEU A 262 -10.37 17.48 2.62
C LEU A 262 -10.59 16.60 3.86
N TYR A 263 -9.60 15.79 4.24
CA TYR A 263 -9.60 15.00 5.47
C TYR A 263 -9.80 15.87 6.72
N ILE A 264 -9.01 16.93 6.88
CA ILE A 264 -9.16 17.86 8.01
C ILE A 264 -10.55 18.49 8.00
N GLY A 265 -11.05 18.89 6.82
CA GLY A 265 -12.39 19.46 6.66
C GLY A 265 -13.50 18.51 7.10
N MET A 266 -13.46 17.26 6.68
CA MET A 266 -14.44 16.22 7.05
C MET A 266 -14.36 15.87 8.54
N TYR A 267 -13.15 15.81 9.09
CA TYR A 267 -12.92 15.59 10.52
C TYR A 267 -13.55 16.70 11.37
N LEU A 268 -13.30 17.98 10.99
CA LEU A 268 -13.90 19.15 11.63
C LEU A 268 -15.42 19.16 11.49
N LEU A 269 -15.94 18.88 10.30
CA LEU A 269 -17.38 18.86 10.06
C LEU A 269 -18.05 17.83 10.97
N THR A 270 -17.48 16.63 11.08
CA THR A 270 -18.02 15.57 11.96
C THR A 270 -17.99 16.01 13.42
N LEU A 271 -16.89 16.61 13.88
CA LEU A 271 -16.77 17.13 15.25
C LEU A 271 -17.78 18.24 15.52
N LEU A 272 -17.97 19.17 14.59
CA LEU A 272 -18.99 20.22 14.69
C LEU A 272 -20.40 19.64 14.74
N LEU A 273 -20.73 18.68 13.88
CA LEU A 273 -22.05 18.01 13.89
C LEU A 273 -22.33 17.32 15.23
N VAL A 274 -21.34 16.65 15.79
CA VAL A 274 -21.45 16.01 17.12
C VAL A 274 -21.74 17.04 18.22
N MET A 275 -21.23 18.28 18.10
CA MET A 275 -21.38 19.33 19.10
C MET A 275 -22.69 20.12 19.00
N VAL A 276 -23.45 19.98 17.91
CA VAL A 276 -24.71 20.73 17.71
C VAL A 276 -25.81 20.20 18.62
N PRO A 277 -26.47 21.05 19.44
CA PRO A 277 -27.57 20.66 20.31
C PRO A 277 -28.89 20.59 19.52
N PHE A 278 -29.12 19.51 18.79
CA PHE A 278 -30.33 19.33 18.00
C PHE A 278 -31.08 18.06 18.41
N ARG A 279 -32.31 18.22 18.89
CA ARG A 279 -33.10 17.11 19.46
C ARG A 279 -34.10 16.48 18.49
N ARG A 280 -34.50 17.19 17.43
CA ARG A 280 -35.56 16.72 16.48
C ARG A 280 -34.99 15.67 15.52
N LEU A 281 -35.89 14.82 14.99
CA LEU A 281 -35.58 13.86 13.94
C LEU A 281 -34.49 12.82 14.29
N LYS A 282 -34.38 12.42 15.56
CA LYS A 282 -33.34 11.48 16.03
C LYS A 282 -33.35 10.16 15.26
N GLY A 283 -34.52 9.57 15.06
CA GLY A 283 -34.67 8.32 14.30
C GLY A 283 -34.20 8.45 12.85
N LEU A 284 -34.51 9.59 12.20
CA LEU A 284 -34.06 9.86 10.84
C LEU A 284 -32.52 10.01 10.75
N ARG A 285 -31.90 10.71 11.74
CA ARG A 285 -30.43 10.82 11.81
C ARG A 285 -29.76 9.48 12.02
N LEU A 286 -30.32 8.65 12.91
CA LEU A 286 -29.79 7.31 13.15
C LEU A 286 -29.88 6.44 11.86
N ALA A 287 -31.03 6.48 11.18
CA ALA A 287 -31.21 5.81 9.89
C ALA A 287 -30.22 6.32 8.83
N PHE A 288 -30.04 7.63 8.74
CA PHE A 288 -29.05 8.25 7.82
C PHE A 288 -27.63 7.77 8.09
N VAL A 289 -27.18 7.82 9.35
CA VAL A 289 -25.81 7.40 9.70
C VAL A 289 -25.60 5.91 9.46
N THR A 290 -26.59 5.08 9.80
CA THR A 290 -26.53 3.63 9.53
C THR A 290 -26.46 3.34 8.04
N LEU A 291 -27.30 4.00 7.24
CA LEU A 291 -27.28 3.86 5.79
C LEU A 291 -25.94 4.34 5.20
N SER A 292 -25.44 5.50 5.64
CA SER A 292 -24.14 6.03 5.22
C SER A 292 -23.00 5.06 5.55
N SER A 293 -23.04 4.41 6.72
CA SER A 293 -22.03 3.41 7.11
C SER A 293 -22.07 2.19 6.19
N LEU A 294 -23.25 1.67 5.87
CA LEU A 294 -23.40 0.54 4.95
C LEU A 294 -22.97 0.92 3.52
N CYS A 295 -23.41 2.08 3.04
CA CYS A 295 -23.03 2.59 1.72
C CYS A 295 -21.51 2.79 1.61
N SER A 296 -20.84 3.28 2.67
CA SER A 296 -19.40 3.49 2.64
C SER A 296 -18.62 2.18 2.52
N VAL A 297 -19.01 1.13 3.25
CA VAL A 297 -18.39 -0.20 3.13
C VAL A 297 -18.56 -0.76 1.71
N PHE A 298 -19.77 -0.63 1.16
CA PHE A 298 -20.06 -1.07 -0.20
C PHE A 298 -19.24 -0.29 -1.24
N LEU A 299 -19.22 1.04 -1.18
CA LEU A 299 -18.46 1.87 -2.11
C LEU A 299 -16.95 1.60 -2.02
N LEU A 300 -16.40 1.41 -0.81
CA LEU A 300 -15.01 1.04 -0.63
C LEU A 300 -14.69 -0.33 -1.23
N SER A 301 -15.61 -1.30 -1.06
CA SER A 301 -15.42 -2.63 -1.64
C SER A 301 -15.46 -2.66 -3.17
N GLN A 302 -15.99 -1.60 -3.81
CA GLN A 302 -16.10 -1.47 -5.27
C GLN A 302 -15.10 -0.48 -5.87
N LYS A 303 -14.19 0.11 -5.06
CA LYS A 303 -13.29 1.15 -5.56
C LYS A 303 -12.24 0.55 -6.50
N GLU A 304 -12.37 0.86 -7.78
CA GLU A 304 -11.56 0.28 -8.87
C GLU A 304 -10.05 0.47 -8.65
N VAL A 305 -9.63 1.63 -8.17
CA VAL A 305 -8.22 1.93 -7.88
C VAL A 305 -7.64 0.95 -6.85
N PHE A 306 -8.39 0.62 -5.79
CA PHE A 306 -7.93 -0.32 -4.76
C PHE A 306 -7.91 -1.75 -5.27
N HIS A 307 -8.86 -2.15 -6.10
CA HIS A 307 -8.84 -3.44 -6.77
C HIS A 307 -7.64 -3.58 -7.70
N HIS A 308 -7.28 -2.50 -8.41
CA HIS A 308 -6.09 -2.50 -9.25
C HIS A 308 -4.83 -2.72 -8.42
N TYR A 309 -4.63 -1.99 -7.33
CA TYR A 309 -3.49 -2.18 -6.42
C TYR A 309 -3.47 -3.57 -5.81
N GLU A 310 -4.62 -4.08 -5.34
CA GLU A 310 -4.71 -5.44 -4.77
C GLU A 310 -4.26 -6.52 -5.76
N LYS A 311 -4.66 -6.40 -7.04
CA LYS A 311 -4.20 -7.30 -8.10
C LYS A 311 -2.70 -7.20 -8.31
N CYS A 312 -2.16 -5.98 -8.41
CA CYS A 312 -0.72 -5.78 -8.53
C CYS A 312 0.06 -6.40 -7.36
N TYR A 313 -0.39 -6.21 -6.13
CA TYR A 313 0.22 -6.82 -4.94
C TYR A 313 0.13 -8.34 -4.94
N ARG A 314 -0.94 -8.90 -5.50
CA ARG A 314 -1.08 -10.33 -5.70
C ARG A 314 -0.07 -10.88 -6.70
N TYR A 315 0.19 -10.17 -7.81
CA TYR A 315 1.25 -10.55 -8.75
C TYR A 315 2.63 -10.51 -8.09
N ILE A 316 2.94 -9.47 -7.31
CA ILE A 316 4.16 -9.37 -6.50
C ILE A 316 4.29 -10.58 -5.57
N SER A 317 3.23 -10.89 -4.83
CA SER A 317 3.22 -12.01 -3.86
C SER A 317 3.44 -13.37 -4.51
N LEU A 318 2.84 -13.63 -5.67
CA LEU A 318 3.00 -14.87 -6.42
C LEU A 318 4.43 -14.98 -6.99
N THR A 319 4.96 -13.88 -7.51
CA THR A 319 6.34 -13.81 -8.03
C THR A 319 7.38 -14.06 -6.92
N ASP A 320 7.22 -13.42 -5.75
CA ASP A 320 8.10 -13.65 -4.59
C ASP A 320 8.09 -15.11 -4.12
N LYS A 321 6.97 -15.80 -4.29
CA LYS A 321 6.82 -17.24 -3.99
C LYS A 321 7.29 -18.15 -5.11
N LYS A 322 7.65 -17.58 -6.27
CA LYS A 322 7.97 -18.31 -7.52
C LYS A 322 6.83 -19.24 -7.96
N ASP A 323 5.58 -18.85 -7.67
CA ASP A 323 4.37 -19.56 -8.10
C ASP A 323 3.95 -19.06 -9.49
N TRP A 324 4.68 -19.50 -10.50
CA TRP A 324 4.50 -19.05 -11.89
C TRP A 324 3.18 -19.52 -12.49
N GLU A 325 2.74 -20.75 -12.17
CA GLU A 325 1.43 -21.24 -12.60
C GLU A 325 0.28 -20.42 -11.99
N GLY A 326 0.36 -20.16 -10.68
CA GLY A 326 -0.60 -19.30 -9.99
C GLY A 326 -0.64 -17.89 -10.58
N LEU A 327 0.52 -17.31 -10.88
CA LEU A 327 0.65 -16.01 -11.51
C LEU A 327 -0.01 -15.98 -12.91
N LYS A 328 0.32 -16.91 -13.79
CA LYS A 328 -0.28 -17.02 -15.14
C LYS A 328 -1.81 -17.19 -15.06
N LYS A 329 -2.30 -17.98 -14.12
CA LYS A 329 -3.73 -18.20 -13.91
C LYS A 329 -4.46 -16.90 -13.51
N GLU A 330 -3.91 -16.13 -12.58
CA GLU A 330 -4.52 -14.85 -12.17
C GLU A 330 -4.43 -13.81 -13.30
N LEU A 331 -3.31 -13.73 -14.01
CA LEU A 331 -3.15 -12.83 -15.15
C LEU A 331 -4.18 -13.12 -16.26
N ARG A 332 -4.41 -14.40 -16.62
CA ARG A 332 -5.44 -14.79 -17.60
C ARG A 332 -6.85 -14.40 -17.15
N LYS A 333 -7.15 -14.56 -15.87
CA LYS A 333 -8.44 -14.17 -15.29
C LYS A 333 -8.68 -12.65 -15.36
N ASP A 334 -7.62 -11.87 -15.16
CA ASP A 334 -7.70 -10.41 -15.14
C ASP A 334 -7.63 -9.76 -16.53
N GLY A 335 -7.30 -10.55 -17.59
CA GLY A 335 -7.12 -10.08 -18.97
C GLY A 335 -5.71 -9.53 -19.23
N MET A 336 -5.25 -9.52 -20.48
CA MET A 336 -3.88 -9.16 -20.87
C MET A 336 -3.78 -7.77 -21.54
N GLU A 337 -4.70 -6.86 -21.24
CA GLU A 337 -4.77 -5.55 -21.90
C GLU A 337 -3.89 -4.48 -21.23
N ASN A 338 -3.25 -4.79 -20.09
CA ASN A 338 -2.49 -3.83 -19.31
C ASN A 338 -0.98 -4.16 -19.35
N ALA A 339 -0.14 -3.14 -19.59
CA ALA A 339 1.31 -3.25 -19.63
C ALA A 339 1.93 -3.95 -18.40
N ILE A 340 1.42 -3.69 -17.20
CA ILE A 340 1.90 -4.34 -15.97
C ILE A 340 1.66 -5.85 -16.02
N ARG A 341 0.48 -6.27 -16.50
CA ARG A 341 0.15 -7.71 -16.60
C ARG A 341 1.01 -8.42 -17.64
N ILE A 342 1.26 -7.77 -18.79
CA ILE A 342 2.17 -8.27 -19.82
C ILE A 342 3.58 -8.43 -19.24
N LYS A 343 4.11 -7.44 -18.50
CA LYS A 343 5.44 -7.56 -17.85
C LYS A 343 5.54 -8.77 -16.91
N TYR A 344 4.54 -8.99 -16.07
CA TYR A 344 4.52 -10.16 -15.17
C TYR A 344 4.33 -11.48 -15.92
N ALA A 345 3.58 -11.50 -17.04
CA ALA A 345 3.44 -12.67 -17.88
C ALA A 345 4.77 -13.04 -18.54
N LEU A 346 5.46 -12.06 -19.14
CA LEU A 346 6.77 -12.26 -19.78
C LEU A 346 7.85 -12.65 -18.75
N LEU A 347 7.76 -12.13 -17.52
CA LEU A 347 8.63 -12.54 -16.43
C LEU A 347 8.41 -14.03 -16.06
N ALA A 348 7.16 -14.47 -16.01
CA ALA A 348 6.85 -15.89 -15.77
C ALA A 348 7.33 -16.79 -16.91
N GLU A 349 7.16 -16.37 -18.18
CA GLU A 349 7.69 -17.10 -19.33
C GLU A 349 9.23 -17.16 -19.29
N SER A 350 9.90 -16.07 -18.89
CA SER A 350 11.35 -16.06 -18.72
C SER A 350 11.83 -17.02 -17.62
N ALA A 351 11.11 -17.07 -16.51
CA ALA A 351 11.44 -17.95 -15.39
C ALA A 351 11.29 -19.45 -15.73
N GLU A 352 10.37 -19.78 -16.63
CA GLU A 352 10.11 -21.14 -17.09
C GLU A 352 10.92 -21.52 -18.34
N GLY A 353 11.70 -20.57 -18.91
CA GLY A 353 12.50 -20.79 -20.12
C GLY A 353 11.66 -20.91 -21.41
N THR A 354 10.44 -20.39 -21.41
CA THR A 354 9.48 -20.46 -22.53
C THR A 354 9.26 -19.10 -23.19
N LEU A 355 10.08 -18.09 -22.85
CA LEU A 355 9.92 -16.73 -23.32
C LEU A 355 9.98 -16.63 -24.86
N GLY A 356 10.97 -17.29 -25.49
CA GLY A 356 11.11 -17.31 -26.95
C GLY A 356 9.99 -18.02 -27.67
N GLU A 357 9.31 -19.00 -27.01
CA GLU A 357 8.14 -19.68 -27.56
C GLU A 357 6.89 -18.81 -27.55
N ASN A 358 6.66 -18.09 -26.42
CA ASN A 358 5.39 -17.46 -26.14
C ASN A 358 5.38 -15.94 -26.31
N LEU A 359 6.50 -15.32 -26.73
CA LEU A 359 6.64 -13.86 -26.79
C LEU A 359 5.47 -13.17 -27.51
N PHE A 360 5.15 -13.61 -28.73
CA PHE A 360 4.12 -13.01 -29.58
C PHE A 360 2.71 -13.57 -29.36
N SER A 361 2.52 -14.45 -28.38
CA SER A 361 1.19 -14.82 -27.90
C SER A 361 0.55 -13.73 -27.05
N TYR A 362 1.34 -12.74 -26.63
CA TYR A 362 0.91 -11.55 -25.92
C TYR A 362 0.82 -10.35 -26.88
N SER A 363 -0.22 -9.51 -26.72
CA SER A 363 -0.40 -8.31 -27.54
C SER A 363 0.54 -7.20 -27.07
N ILE A 364 1.80 -7.27 -27.46
CA ILE A 364 2.83 -6.27 -27.11
C ILE A 364 2.79 -5.17 -28.18
N ASN A 365 2.38 -3.96 -27.76
CA ASN A 365 2.31 -2.80 -28.66
C ASN A 365 3.49 -1.83 -28.47
N ASP A 366 4.16 -1.88 -27.34
CA ASP A 366 5.29 -1.04 -27.00
C ASP A 366 6.45 -1.91 -26.49
N PRO A 367 7.64 -1.86 -27.09
CA PRO A 367 8.83 -2.55 -26.59
C PRO A 367 9.16 -2.20 -25.13
N GLU A 368 8.71 -1.04 -24.65
CA GLU A 368 8.88 -0.65 -23.25
C GLU A 368 8.04 -1.47 -22.28
N ASP A 369 7.01 -2.17 -22.75
CA ASP A 369 6.24 -3.12 -21.92
C ASP A 369 7.05 -4.37 -21.56
N PHE A 370 8.13 -4.62 -22.29
CA PHE A 370 9.07 -5.71 -22.03
C PHE A 370 10.36 -5.23 -21.37
N LEU A 371 10.88 -4.07 -21.83
CA LEU A 371 12.18 -3.55 -21.41
C LEU A 371 12.10 -2.91 -20.00
N TYR A 372 13.21 -3.03 -19.30
CA TYR A 372 13.43 -2.36 -18.03
C TYR A 372 13.38 -0.84 -18.20
N ARG A 373 12.54 -0.17 -17.40
CA ARG A 373 12.57 1.30 -17.27
C ARG A 373 13.34 1.68 -16.01
N LYS A 374 14.21 2.68 -16.13
CA LYS A 374 14.79 3.38 -14.98
C LYS A 374 13.75 4.34 -14.38
N ASP A 375 12.71 3.79 -13.82
CA ASP A 375 11.74 4.55 -13.06
C ASP A 375 12.00 4.29 -11.57
N ARG A 376 12.06 5.38 -10.78
CA ARG A 376 12.40 5.33 -9.35
C ARG A 376 11.16 5.38 -8.46
N THR A 377 9.98 5.09 -8.98
CA THR A 377 8.78 4.93 -8.16
C THR A 377 8.72 3.53 -7.53
N SER A 378 8.04 3.39 -6.43
CA SER A 378 8.04 2.16 -5.61
C SER A 378 7.64 0.91 -6.38
N PHE A 379 6.60 0.97 -7.21
CA PHE A 379 6.10 -0.19 -7.94
C PHE A 379 7.10 -0.71 -9.00
N PRO A 380 7.66 0.12 -9.90
CA PRO A 380 8.75 -0.27 -10.79
C PRO A 380 9.96 -0.84 -10.08
N LEU A 381 10.37 -0.28 -8.93
CA LEU A 381 11.50 -0.81 -8.16
C LEU A 381 11.23 -2.22 -7.63
N ILE A 382 10.01 -2.50 -7.17
CA ILE A 382 9.60 -3.86 -6.76
C ILE A 382 9.65 -4.82 -7.94
N PHE A 383 9.10 -4.43 -9.10
CA PHE A 383 9.14 -5.25 -10.30
C PHE A 383 10.58 -5.50 -10.76
N ASN A 384 11.40 -4.47 -10.85
CA ASN A 384 12.80 -4.57 -11.29
C ASN A 384 13.61 -5.49 -10.39
N ARG A 385 13.45 -5.37 -9.07
CA ARG A 385 14.03 -6.28 -8.09
C ARG A 385 13.70 -7.74 -8.41
N GLN A 386 12.41 -8.03 -8.66
CA GLN A 386 11.93 -9.38 -8.99
C GLN A 386 12.46 -9.85 -10.34
N PHE A 387 12.51 -8.94 -11.32
CA PHE A 387 13.03 -9.19 -12.64
C PHE A 387 14.51 -9.62 -12.63
N TYR A 388 15.39 -8.82 -12.01
CA TYR A 388 16.80 -9.14 -11.91
C TYR A 388 17.06 -10.42 -11.11
N ALA A 389 16.33 -10.61 -10.01
CA ALA A 389 16.42 -11.82 -9.21
C ALA A 389 15.98 -13.09 -9.99
N THR A 390 14.97 -12.99 -10.86
CA THR A 390 14.52 -14.09 -11.72
C THR A 390 15.58 -14.46 -12.74
N LEU A 391 16.27 -13.48 -13.30
CA LEU A 391 17.41 -13.72 -14.18
C LEU A 391 18.67 -14.21 -13.44
N GLY A 392 18.73 -14.10 -12.11
CA GLY A 392 19.91 -14.44 -11.31
C GLY A 392 20.97 -13.35 -11.29
N ILE A 393 20.60 -12.10 -11.58
CA ILE A 393 21.42 -10.89 -11.49
C ILE A 393 21.18 -10.28 -10.10
N TYR A 394 21.77 -10.90 -9.07
CA TYR A 394 21.44 -10.58 -7.69
C TYR A 394 22.05 -9.27 -7.19
N ASP A 395 23.18 -8.84 -7.74
CA ASP A 395 23.82 -7.54 -7.46
C ASP A 395 22.87 -6.37 -7.83
N GLU A 396 22.28 -6.37 -9.03
CA GLU A 396 21.35 -5.36 -9.44
C GLU A 396 19.97 -5.52 -8.75
N ALA A 397 19.53 -6.76 -8.49
CA ALA A 397 18.34 -7.00 -7.69
C ALA A 397 18.47 -6.40 -6.27
N MET A 398 19.64 -6.51 -5.66
CA MET A 398 19.94 -5.92 -4.36
C MET A 398 19.97 -4.38 -4.42
N HIS A 399 20.53 -3.80 -5.50
CA HIS A 399 20.49 -2.36 -5.74
C HIS A 399 19.04 -1.84 -5.82
N GLN A 400 18.18 -2.50 -6.59
CA GLN A 400 16.76 -2.14 -6.71
C GLN A 400 16.01 -2.30 -5.37
N ALA A 401 16.32 -3.33 -4.59
CA ALA A 401 15.75 -3.52 -3.25
C ALA A 401 16.20 -2.41 -2.29
N MET A 402 17.45 -1.98 -2.37
CA MET A 402 17.97 -0.87 -1.56
C MET A 402 17.33 0.46 -1.95
N GLU A 403 17.20 0.77 -3.25
CA GLU A 403 16.51 1.98 -3.72
C GLU A 403 15.04 2.00 -3.26
N TYR A 404 14.34 0.86 -3.35
CA TYR A 404 12.98 0.72 -2.82
C TYR A 404 12.92 1.00 -1.31
N SER A 405 13.84 0.44 -0.53
CA SER A 405 13.92 0.68 0.91
C SER A 405 14.13 2.16 1.27
N LEU A 406 14.89 2.90 0.46
CA LEU A 406 15.13 4.32 0.69
C LEU A 406 13.92 5.20 0.35
N GLN A 407 13.10 4.77 -0.61
CA GLN A 407 11.89 5.48 -1.01
C GLN A 407 10.72 5.24 -0.05
N GLU A 408 10.60 4.03 0.47
CA GLU A 408 9.60 3.76 1.49
C GLU A 408 9.93 4.52 2.77
N THR A 409 8.90 4.98 3.43
CA THR A 409 9.00 5.81 4.61
C THR A 409 10.05 5.25 5.57
N ASN A 410 11.17 5.97 5.68
CA ASN A 410 12.19 5.80 6.74
C ASN A 410 13.33 4.80 6.47
N GLY A 411 13.45 4.19 5.29
CA GLY A 411 14.52 3.23 5.00
C GLY A 411 14.45 1.92 5.80
N ASN A 412 13.33 1.65 6.46
CA ASN A 412 13.12 0.49 7.33
C ASN A 412 12.13 -0.50 6.70
N CYS A 413 12.39 -0.92 5.47
CA CYS A 413 11.54 -1.83 4.73
C CYS A 413 11.95 -3.29 4.97
N PHE A 414 11.07 -4.08 5.59
CA PHE A 414 11.34 -5.50 5.87
C PHE A 414 11.47 -6.32 4.59
N SER A 415 10.58 -6.11 3.60
CA SER A 415 10.62 -6.87 2.35
C SER A 415 11.93 -6.64 1.59
N ALA A 416 12.41 -5.40 1.52
CA ALA A 416 13.69 -5.09 0.90
C ALA A 416 14.88 -5.71 1.68
N MET A 417 14.85 -5.64 3.02
CA MET A 417 15.90 -6.25 3.84
C MET A 417 15.92 -7.78 3.71
N ARG A 418 14.75 -8.42 3.67
CA ARG A 418 14.61 -9.85 3.41
C ARG A 418 15.30 -10.23 2.10
N ASP A 419 15.01 -9.47 1.05
CA ASP A 419 15.52 -9.74 -0.28
C ASP A 419 17.02 -9.47 -0.37
N MET A 420 17.52 -8.38 0.23
CA MET A 420 18.97 -8.13 0.32
C MET A 420 19.70 -9.25 1.06
N ILE A 421 19.09 -9.85 2.10
CA ILE A 421 19.66 -11.03 2.77
C ILE A 421 19.69 -12.23 1.82
N ASP A 422 18.58 -12.54 1.17
CA ASP A 422 18.49 -13.71 0.31
C ASP A 422 19.43 -13.56 -0.91
N TYR A 423 19.52 -12.36 -1.52
CA TYR A 423 20.45 -12.09 -2.63
C TYR A 423 21.92 -12.16 -2.20
N SER A 424 22.26 -11.60 -1.01
CA SER A 424 23.63 -11.76 -0.47
C SER A 424 24.00 -13.21 -0.22
N ILE A 425 23.03 -14.07 0.13
CA ILE A 425 23.29 -15.52 0.28
C ILE A 425 23.55 -16.18 -1.07
N GLU A 426 22.76 -15.84 -2.11
CA GLU A 426 22.95 -16.36 -3.47
C GLU A 426 24.31 -15.91 -4.05
N GLU A 427 24.74 -14.69 -3.77
CA GLU A 427 26.03 -14.13 -4.14
C GLU A 427 27.22 -14.63 -3.27
N ALA A 428 26.94 -15.49 -2.29
CA ALA A 428 27.92 -15.93 -1.30
C ALA A 428 28.55 -14.79 -0.47
N ASP A 429 27.95 -13.60 -0.43
CA ASP A 429 28.35 -12.50 0.46
C ASP A 429 27.77 -12.72 1.88
N PHE A 430 28.26 -13.77 2.52
CA PHE A 430 27.79 -14.16 3.85
C PHE A 430 28.02 -13.09 4.94
N PRO A 431 29.09 -12.29 4.91
CA PRO A 431 29.29 -11.19 5.86
C PRO A 431 28.15 -10.16 5.82
N VAL A 432 27.71 -9.72 4.62
CA VAL A 432 26.59 -8.79 4.44
C VAL A 432 25.28 -9.43 4.88
N ALA A 433 25.00 -10.67 4.46
CA ALA A 433 23.83 -11.41 4.90
C ALA A 433 23.75 -11.52 6.44
N ARG A 434 24.85 -11.88 7.12
CA ARG A 434 24.91 -11.97 8.59
C ARG A 434 24.69 -10.62 9.27
N LYS A 435 25.18 -9.52 8.69
CA LYS A 435 24.96 -8.16 9.20
C LYS A 435 23.46 -7.84 9.23
N TYR A 436 22.76 -8.02 8.12
CA TYR A 436 21.31 -7.77 8.05
C TYR A 436 20.50 -8.74 8.93
N LEU A 437 20.89 -10.02 8.97
CA LEU A 437 20.26 -11.01 9.86
C LEU A 437 20.40 -10.60 11.33
N SER A 438 21.55 -10.06 11.76
CA SER A 438 21.76 -9.59 13.13
C SER A 438 20.87 -8.40 13.51
N ILE A 439 20.43 -7.60 12.53
CA ILE A 439 19.45 -6.54 12.73
C ILE A 439 18.07 -7.14 12.93
N LEU A 440 17.63 -8.02 12.02
CA LEU A 440 16.31 -8.64 12.08
C LEU A 440 16.12 -9.57 13.27
N ASP A 441 17.18 -10.14 13.82
CA ASP A 441 17.12 -10.97 15.03
C ASP A 441 16.62 -10.20 16.26
N LYS A 442 16.67 -8.87 16.24
CA LYS A 442 16.14 -8.00 17.30
C LYS A 442 14.65 -7.67 17.12
N SER A 443 14.00 -8.19 16.07
CA SER A 443 12.58 -7.99 15.79
C SER A 443 11.71 -9.05 16.47
N LEU A 444 10.40 -8.78 16.63
CA LEU A 444 9.48 -9.66 17.38
C LEU A 444 9.19 -10.98 16.65
N PHE A 445 9.00 -10.96 15.32
CA PHE A 445 8.44 -12.09 14.58
C PHE A 445 9.38 -12.72 13.55
N HIS A 446 10.62 -12.22 13.38
CA HIS A 446 11.51 -12.67 12.32
C HIS A 446 12.58 -13.68 12.75
N HIS A 447 12.60 -14.10 14.02
CA HIS A 447 13.60 -15.08 14.54
C HIS A 447 13.66 -16.37 13.74
N ARG A 448 12.50 -16.90 13.31
CA ARG A 448 12.47 -18.13 12.49
C ARG A 448 13.13 -17.90 11.14
N PHE A 449 12.83 -16.79 10.47
CA PHE A 449 13.48 -16.41 9.20
C PHE A 449 15.00 -16.30 9.39
N VAL A 450 15.43 -15.65 10.46
CA VAL A 450 16.86 -15.48 10.77
C VAL A 450 17.53 -16.84 10.99
N SER A 451 16.95 -17.73 11.80
CA SER A 451 17.51 -19.04 12.07
C SER A 451 17.62 -19.91 10.82
N ASP A 452 16.60 -19.89 9.94
CA ASP A 452 16.59 -20.66 8.70
C ASP A 452 17.71 -20.19 7.75
N ARG A 453 17.92 -18.86 7.61
CA ARG A 453 18.98 -18.30 6.76
C ARG A 453 20.38 -18.52 7.31
N LEU A 454 20.56 -18.41 8.63
CA LEU A 454 21.84 -18.76 9.27
C LEU A 454 22.19 -20.25 9.10
N ALA A 455 21.20 -21.13 9.15
CA ALA A 455 21.39 -22.54 8.88
C ALA A 455 21.82 -22.79 7.42
N ARG A 456 21.18 -22.12 6.46
CA ARG A 456 21.55 -22.18 5.03
C ARG A 456 22.98 -21.68 4.79
N ILE A 457 23.38 -20.54 5.38
CA ILE A 457 24.74 -20.03 5.27
C ILE A 457 25.74 -21.08 5.78
N LYS A 458 25.50 -21.67 6.96
CA LYS A 458 26.37 -22.72 7.53
C LYS A 458 26.47 -23.95 6.63
N GLU A 459 25.39 -24.33 5.97
CA GLU A 459 25.37 -25.44 5.02
C GLU A 459 26.24 -25.13 3.79
N LEU A 460 26.10 -23.93 3.21
CA LEU A 460 26.89 -23.49 2.05
C LEU A 460 28.40 -23.40 2.39
N GLU A 461 28.74 -22.85 3.56
CA GLU A 461 30.13 -22.83 4.06
C GLU A 461 30.71 -24.25 4.23
N LYS A 462 29.92 -25.20 4.74
CA LYS A 462 30.33 -26.61 4.83
C LYS A 462 30.56 -27.27 3.46
N LYS A 463 29.81 -26.85 2.44
CA LYS A 463 29.98 -27.29 1.05
C LYS A 463 31.19 -26.62 0.37
N GLY A 464 31.93 -25.77 1.08
CA GLY A 464 33.12 -25.09 0.57
C GLY A 464 32.82 -23.85 -0.27
N VAL A 465 31.58 -23.37 -0.30
CA VAL A 465 31.24 -22.09 -0.91
C VAL A 465 31.91 -20.98 -0.13
N LYS A 466 32.82 -20.27 -0.77
CA LYS A 466 33.57 -19.17 -0.18
C LYS A 466 32.96 -17.85 -0.60
N PRO A 467 32.98 -16.82 0.28
CA PRO A 467 32.66 -15.47 -0.12
C PRO A 467 33.56 -15.07 -1.30
N GLU A 468 32.96 -14.58 -2.36
CA GLU A 468 33.72 -14.04 -3.47
C GLU A 468 34.20 -12.62 -3.15
N THR A 469 35.24 -12.18 -3.85
CA THR A 469 35.82 -10.85 -3.64
C THR A 469 34.85 -9.75 -4.07
N PRO A 470 34.83 -8.57 -3.41
CA PRO A 470 33.83 -7.53 -3.57
C PRO A 470 33.79 -6.83 -4.95
N LEU A 471 34.64 -7.19 -5.89
CA LEU A 471 34.62 -6.66 -7.26
C LEU A 471 34.70 -7.84 -8.23
N ARG A 472 33.56 -8.23 -8.74
CA ARG A 472 33.45 -9.26 -9.78
C ARG A 472 33.50 -8.62 -11.17
N LYS A 473 34.13 -9.29 -12.12
CA LYS A 473 34.11 -8.87 -13.53
C LYS A 473 32.73 -9.07 -14.18
N ASP A 474 31.90 -9.87 -13.55
CA ASP A 474 30.56 -10.26 -14.01
C ASP A 474 29.42 -9.44 -13.40
N ASP A 475 29.69 -8.55 -12.44
CA ASP A 475 28.68 -7.67 -11.86
C ASP A 475 27.95 -6.87 -12.94
N PHE A 476 26.62 -6.75 -12.79
CA PHE A 476 25.79 -5.98 -13.70
C PHE A 476 26.10 -4.48 -13.58
N VAL A 477 26.39 -3.84 -14.72
CA VAL A 477 26.73 -2.41 -14.73
C VAL A 477 25.52 -1.59 -15.14
N GLY A 478 24.72 -1.19 -14.18
CA GLY A 478 23.47 -0.42 -14.39
C GLY A 478 23.65 0.95 -15.07
N GLY A 479 24.88 1.45 -15.22
CA GLY A 479 25.20 2.69 -15.95
C GLY A 479 25.22 2.55 -17.48
N TYR A 480 25.34 1.33 -18.01
CA TYR A 480 25.32 1.08 -19.44
C TYR A 480 23.89 0.99 -20.01
N PRO A 481 23.71 1.23 -21.32
CA PRO A 481 22.44 0.90 -21.97
C PRO A 481 22.10 -0.59 -21.75
N PHE A 482 20.87 -0.87 -21.40
CA PHE A 482 20.40 -2.21 -21.02
C PHE A 482 20.82 -3.30 -22.01
N ASN A 483 20.59 -3.09 -23.30
CA ASN A 483 20.96 -4.08 -24.33
C ASN A 483 22.47 -4.36 -24.36
N SER A 484 23.31 -3.34 -24.18
CA SER A 484 24.77 -3.50 -24.17
C SER A 484 25.24 -4.32 -22.99
N GLU A 485 24.64 -4.09 -21.82
CA GLU A 485 24.95 -4.85 -20.61
C GLU A 485 24.42 -6.29 -20.73
N MET A 486 23.25 -6.51 -21.28
CA MET A 486 22.71 -7.86 -21.51
C MET A 486 23.55 -8.65 -22.52
N VAL A 487 24.13 -8.00 -23.55
CA VAL A 487 25.10 -8.65 -24.46
C VAL A 487 26.34 -9.09 -23.68
N ARG A 488 26.88 -8.22 -22.82
CA ARG A 488 28.04 -8.55 -21.97
C ARG A 488 27.71 -9.73 -21.05
N GLN A 489 26.56 -9.72 -20.38
CA GLN A 489 26.12 -10.81 -19.50
C GLN A 489 25.94 -12.13 -20.26
N ALA A 490 25.31 -12.11 -21.44
CA ALA A 490 25.17 -13.30 -22.28
C ALA A 490 26.51 -13.85 -22.78
N GLN A 491 27.52 -12.99 -22.97
CA GLN A 491 28.89 -13.43 -23.32
C GLN A 491 29.64 -14.05 -22.13
N LEU A 492 29.45 -13.48 -20.94
CA LEU A 492 30.06 -14.01 -19.69
C LEU A 492 29.41 -15.33 -19.26
N PHE A 493 28.12 -15.49 -19.50
CA PHE A 493 27.34 -16.66 -19.12
C PHE A 493 26.64 -17.30 -20.35
N PRO A 494 27.42 -17.89 -21.29
CA PRO A 494 26.89 -18.36 -22.56
C PRO A 494 25.92 -19.52 -22.45
N ASP A 495 25.84 -20.19 -21.31
CA ASP A 495 24.93 -21.32 -21.07
C ASP A 495 23.64 -20.89 -20.32
N LYS A 496 23.55 -19.62 -19.91
CA LYS A 496 22.34 -19.11 -19.25
C LYS A 496 21.29 -18.67 -20.25
N GLN A 497 20.41 -19.59 -20.63
CA GLN A 497 19.30 -19.35 -21.56
C GLN A 497 18.51 -18.06 -21.24
N GLY A 498 18.19 -17.81 -19.98
CA GLY A 498 17.38 -16.64 -19.59
C GLY A 498 17.98 -15.29 -20.02
N TYR A 499 19.32 -15.13 -19.98
CA TYR A 499 19.97 -13.90 -20.46
C TYR A 499 19.87 -13.76 -21.96
N ILE A 500 20.09 -14.88 -22.68
CA ILE A 500 20.10 -14.94 -24.13
C ILE A 500 18.69 -14.65 -24.65
N ASP A 501 17.70 -15.35 -24.11
CA ASP A 501 16.30 -15.19 -24.50
C ASP A 501 15.81 -13.77 -24.28
N TYR A 502 16.12 -13.20 -23.12
CA TYR A 502 15.69 -11.83 -22.80
C TYR A 502 16.33 -10.79 -23.74
N LEU A 503 17.62 -10.96 -24.02
CA LEU A 503 18.34 -10.12 -25.00
C LEU A 503 17.74 -10.23 -26.40
N LEU A 504 17.59 -11.45 -26.91
CA LEU A 504 17.10 -11.70 -28.27
C LEU A 504 15.64 -11.25 -28.43
N CYS A 505 14.78 -11.54 -27.46
CA CYS A 505 13.40 -11.04 -27.44
C CYS A 505 13.35 -9.50 -27.43
N GLY A 506 14.19 -8.85 -26.65
CA GLY A 506 14.29 -7.39 -26.61
C GLY A 506 14.71 -6.79 -27.96
N LEU A 507 15.64 -7.43 -28.68
CA LEU A 507 16.05 -7.01 -30.03
C LEU A 507 14.92 -7.20 -31.05
N LEU A 508 14.17 -8.29 -30.98
CA LEU A 508 13.02 -8.55 -31.87
C LEU A 508 11.91 -7.53 -31.64
N LEU A 509 11.59 -7.21 -30.39
CA LEU A 509 10.59 -6.19 -30.04
C LEU A 509 11.00 -4.80 -30.51
N GLN A 510 12.29 -4.48 -30.49
CA GLN A 510 12.82 -3.23 -31.05
C GLN A 510 12.97 -3.25 -32.58
N LYS A 511 12.55 -4.34 -33.26
CA LYS A 511 12.71 -4.59 -34.72
C LYS A 511 14.16 -4.46 -35.18
N LYS A 512 15.15 -4.69 -34.31
CA LYS A 512 16.58 -4.63 -34.61
C LYS A 512 17.08 -5.96 -35.22
N LEU A 513 16.48 -6.37 -36.33
CA LEU A 513 16.70 -7.69 -36.94
C LEU A 513 18.18 -7.93 -37.32
N ASN A 514 18.89 -6.90 -37.79
CA ASN A 514 20.33 -7.00 -38.10
C ASN A 514 21.16 -7.27 -36.84
N PHE A 515 20.82 -6.60 -35.70
CA PHE A 515 21.50 -6.85 -34.44
C PHE A 515 21.16 -8.24 -33.88
N PHE A 516 19.90 -8.66 -34.01
CA PHE A 516 19.49 -10.03 -33.67
C PHE A 516 20.35 -11.07 -34.42
N GLN A 517 20.53 -10.92 -35.72
CA GLN A 517 21.37 -11.80 -36.52
C GLN A 517 22.82 -11.83 -36.03
N ILE A 518 23.43 -10.65 -35.79
CA ILE A 518 24.82 -10.57 -35.31
C ILE A 518 24.97 -11.21 -33.94
N VAL A 519 24.06 -10.91 -33.01
CA VAL A 519 24.14 -11.36 -31.61
C VAL A 519 23.96 -12.87 -31.53
N ILE A 520 22.93 -13.43 -32.19
CA ILE A 520 22.66 -14.88 -32.13
C ILE A 520 23.79 -15.69 -32.73
N HIS A 521 24.47 -15.20 -33.81
CA HIS A 521 25.65 -15.86 -34.37
C HIS A 521 26.85 -15.89 -33.45
N ASN A 522 26.99 -14.87 -32.58
CA ASN A 522 28.10 -14.75 -31.63
C ASN A 522 27.85 -15.54 -30.32
N LEU A 523 26.61 -15.97 -30.06
CA LEU A 523 26.26 -16.72 -28.87
C LEU A 523 26.22 -18.24 -29.20
N PRO A 524 26.92 -19.11 -28.42
CA PRO A 524 27.00 -20.52 -28.73
C PRO A 524 25.73 -21.33 -28.43
N TYR A 525 24.86 -20.83 -27.54
CA TYR A 525 23.73 -21.57 -26.98
C TYR A 525 22.81 -22.14 -28.05
N TYR A 526 22.28 -21.31 -28.95
CA TYR A 526 21.35 -21.75 -30.01
C TYR A 526 22.01 -22.43 -31.21
N LYS A 527 23.32 -22.52 -31.26
CA LYS A 527 24.01 -23.42 -32.20
C LYS A 527 23.90 -24.89 -31.80
N GLN A 528 23.62 -25.15 -30.52
CA GLN A 528 23.52 -26.49 -29.94
C GLN A 528 22.06 -26.85 -29.55
N HIS A 529 21.16 -25.90 -29.54
CA HIS A 529 19.75 -26.08 -29.17
C HIS A 529 18.83 -25.58 -30.30
N PRO A 530 17.64 -26.17 -30.48
CA PRO A 530 16.68 -25.71 -31.46
C PRO A 530 16.20 -24.29 -31.16
N LEU A 531 15.92 -23.52 -32.19
CA LEU A 531 15.36 -22.19 -32.03
C LEU A 531 13.92 -22.26 -31.54
N PRO A 532 13.52 -21.52 -30.50
CA PRO A 532 12.13 -21.33 -30.14
C PRO A 532 11.38 -20.53 -31.23
N LYS A 533 10.04 -20.59 -31.22
CA LYS A 533 9.16 -20.05 -32.26
C LYS A 533 9.52 -18.64 -32.71
N ALA A 534 9.65 -17.69 -31.80
CA ALA A 534 9.94 -16.29 -32.13
C ALA A 534 11.27 -16.11 -32.85
N PHE A 535 12.30 -16.89 -32.45
CA PHE A 535 13.63 -16.83 -33.07
C PHE A 535 13.67 -17.58 -34.40
N ALA A 536 12.92 -18.68 -34.54
CA ALA A 536 12.76 -19.39 -35.79
C ALA A 536 12.03 -18.53 -36.85
N GLU A 537 10.96 -17.84 -36.45
CA GLU A 537 10.25 -16.88 -37.31
C GLU A 537 11.15 -15.70 -37.73
N ALA A 538 11.97 -15.17 -36.80
CA ALA A 538 12.94 -14.13 -37.10
C ALA A 538 14.05 -14.64 -38.03
N ALA A 539 14.56 -15.85 -37.81
CA ALA A 539 15.56 -16.48 -38.67
C ALA A 539 15.04 -16.70 -40.12
N ALA A 540 13.82 -17.21 -40.25
CA ALA A 540 13.17 -17.37 -41.57
C ALA A 540 12.97 -16.03 -42.28
N LEU A 541 12.63 -14.95 -41.55
CA LEU A 541 12.53 -13.60 -42.12
C LEU A 541 13.90 -13.08 -42.58
N VAL A 542 14.98 -13.30 -41.81
CA VAL A 542 16.36 -12.94 -42.21
C VAL A 542 16.77 -13.66 -43.47
N GLU A 543 16.50 -14.97 -43.59
CA GLU A 543 16.76 -15.76 -44.81
C GLU A 543 15.99 -15.23 -46.03
N ALA A 544 14.70 -14.92 -45.85
CA ALA A 544 13.87 -14.34 -46.90
C ALA A 544 14.36 -12.96 -47.37
N MET A 545 15.08 -12.24 -46.52
CA MET A 545 15.72 -10.95 -46.83
C MET A 545 17.16 -11.08 -47.36
N GLY A 546 17.64 -12.32 -47.62
CA GLY A 546 18.97 -12.62 -48.15
C GLY A 546 20.09 -12.78 -47.14
N GLY A 547 19.76 -12.86 -45.84
CA GLY A 547 20.71 -13.21 -44.78
C GLY A 547 20.99 -14.72 -44.73
N LYS A 548 21.84 -15.17 -43.80
CA LYS A 548 22.20 -16.59 -43.62
C LYS A 548 21.95 -17.00 -42.17
N MET A 549 20.97 -17.84 -41.95
CA MET A 549 20.63 -18.36 -40.62
C MET A 549 20.61 -19.89 -40.61
N ARG A 550 20.11 -20.52 -41.65
CA ARG A 550 19.93 -21.97 -41.74
C ARG A 550 21.23 -22.77 -41.63
N ASP A 551 22.32 -22.23 -42.15
CA ASP A 551 23.63 -22.88 -42.08
C ASP A 551 24.16 -23.01 -40.63
N ALA A 552 23.68 -22.16 -39.74
CA ALA A 552 24.17 -22.07 -38.36
C ALA A 552 23.17 -22.55 -37.29
N PHE A 553 21.86 -22.56 -37.59
CA PHE A 553 20.80 -22.81 -36.62
C PHE A 553 19.79 -23.85 -37.10
N GLN A 554 19.29 -24.65 -36.15
CA GLN A 554 18.28 -25.67 -36.39
C GLN A 554 16.88 -25.11 -36.07
N TYR A 555 16.01 -25.07 -37.08
CA TYR A 555 14.59 -24.79 -36.95
C TYR A 555 13.78 -25.48 -38.05
N PRO A 556 12.45 -25.74 -37.86
CA PRO A 556 11.61 -26.43 -38.83
C PRO A 556 11.52 -25.71 -40.20
N GLU A 557 11.57 -26.46 -41.32
CA GLU A 557 11.46 -25.91 -42.68
C GLU A 557 10.12 -25.22 -42.94
N GLU A 558 9.11 -25.59 -42.18
CA GLU A 558 7.79 -24.99 -42.32
C GLU A 558 7.80 -23.47 -42.13
N TYR A 559 8.73 -22.90 -41.32
CA TYR A 559 8.84 -21.45 -41.14
C TYR A 559 9.31 -20.75 -42.42
N ASP A 560 10.18 -21.37 -43.22
CA ASP A 560 10.63 -20.80 -44.49
C ASP A 560 9.49 -20.82 -45.54
N ILE A 561 8.68 -21.86 -45.53
CA ILE A 561 7.51 -21.94 -46.40
C ILE A 561 6.47 -20.91 -46.01
N ARG A 562 6.15 -20.83 -44.70
CA ARG A 562 5.14 -19.93 -44.15
C ARG A 562 5.52 -18.45 -44.33
N ILE A 563 6.80 -18.09 -44.19
CA ILE A 563 7.22 -16.70 -44.43
C ILE A 563 7.09 -16.29 -45.91
N GLN A 564 7.36 -17.22 -46.86
CA GLN A 564 7.16 -16.93 -48.26
C GLN A 564 5.67 -16.75 -48.63
N GLU A 565 4.78 -17.54 -48.04
CA GLU A 565 3.33 -17.33 -48.14
C GLU A 565 2.93 -15.96 -47.56
N TYR A 566 3.40 -15.66 -46.34
CA TYR A 566 3.12 -14.41 -45.66
C TYR A 566 3.56 -13.19 -46.48
N LEU A 567 4.75 -13.21 -47.06
CA LEU A 567 5.30 -12.12 -47.87
C LEU A 567 4.54 -11.88 -49.17
N LYS A 568 3.93 -12.94 -49.76
CA LYS A 568 3.05 -12.80 -50.93
C LYS A 568 1.73 -12.12 -50.57
N ASP A 569 1.18 -12.48 -49.42
CA ASP A 569 -0.14 -12.04 -48.99
C ASP A 569 -0.12 -10.70 -48.24
N LYS A 570 1.07 -10.24 -47.79
CA LYS A 570 1.17 -9.06 -46.90
C LYS A 570 0.69 -7.75 -47.55
N ASP A 571 0.85 -7.61 -48.90
CA ASP A 571 0.47 -6.42 -49.63
C ASP A 571 -1.06 -6.35 -49.87
N ASP A 572 -1.74 -7.49 -49.78
CA ASP A 572 -3.22 -7.59 -49.79
C ASP A 572 -3.86 -7.32 -48.43
N ALA A 573 -3.20 -6.60 -47.55
CA ALA A 573 -3.47 -6.09 -46.19
C ALA A 573 -4.87 -6.44 -45.64
N ASN A 574 -5.25 -7.69 -45.66
CA ASN A 574 -6.53 -8.17 -45.20
C ASN A 574 -6.51 -8.43 -43.68
N VAL A 575 -7.56 -8.02 -42.99
CA VAL A 575 -7.84 -8.37 -41.58
C VAL A 575 -7.69 -9.87 -41.32
N MET A 576 -7.94 -10.71 -42.35
CA MET A 576 -7.74 -12.17 -42.32
C MET A 576 -6.27 -12.57 -42.14
N LEU A 577 -5.30 -11.87 -42.77
CA LEU A 577 -3.89 -12.17 -42.64
C LEU A 577 -3.40 -11.86 -41.23
N GLN A 578 -3.80 -10.72 -40.72
CA GLN A 578 -3.44 -10.32 -39.35
C GLN A 578 -4.01 -11.29 -38.31
N SER A 579 -5.20 -11.85 -38.52
CA SER A 579 -5.78 -12.85 -37.62
C SER A 579 -5.10 -14.23 -37.73
N LYS A 580 -4.69 -14.65 -38.93
CA LYS A 580 -3.99 -15.94 -39.19
C LYS A 580 -2.60 -15.98 -38.54
N TYR A 581 -1.91 -14.83 -38.50
CA TYR A 581 -0.54 -14.72 -38.02
C TYR A 581 -0.43 -13.79 -36.80
N ALA A 582 -1.52 -13.60 -36.07
CA ALA A 582 -1.59 -12.65 -34.93
C ALA A 582 -0.53 -12.90 -33.86
N ASP A 583 -0.14 -14.16 -33.66
CA ASP A 583 0.84 -14.61 -32.68
C ASP A 583 2.24 -14.83 -33.26
N SER A 584 2.56 -14.21 -34.43
CA SER A 584 3.85 -14.32 -35.08
C SER A 584 4.71 -13.07 -35.00
N TYR A 585 6.02 -13.26 -35.03
CA TYR A 585 6.98 -12.14 -35.15
C TYR A 585 6.75 -11.34 -36.44
N TRP A 586 6.35 -11.98 -37.52
CA TRP A 586 6.13 -11.32 -38.83
C TRP A 586 5.02 -10.30 -38.75
N ASN A 587 3.89 -10.65 -38.11
CA ASN A 587 2.79 -9.69 -37.89
C ASN A 587 3.25 -8.50 -37.02
N TYR A 588 3.99 -8.77 -35.95
CA TYR A 588 4.59 -7.71 -35.11
C TYR A 588 5.55 -6.84 -35.92
N TYR A 589 6.46 -7.44 -36.70
CA TYR A 589 7.48 -6.72 -37.47
C TYR A 589 6.89 -5.76 -38.49
N PHE A 590 5.84 -6.19 -39.23
CA PHE A 590 5.30 -5.41 -40.35
C PHE A 590 4.15 -4.47 -39.94
N PHE A 591 3.35 -4.79 -38.93
CA PHE A 591 2.11 -4.06 -38.61
C PHE A 591 2.07 -3.33 -37.28
N VAL A 592 2.94 -3.65 -36.32
CA VAL A 592 2.98 -2.89 -35.06
C VAL A 592 3.89 -1.67 -35.23
N ASP A 593 3.33 -0.48 -35.12
CA ASP A 593 4.13 0.75 -35.11
C ASP A 593 4.83 0.92 -33.76
N ILE A 594 6.16 0.92 -33.77
CA ILE A 594 6.95 1.20 -32.59
C ILE A 594 7.10 2.72 -32.49
N PRO A 595 6.79 3.33 -31.33
CA PRO A 595 7.13 4.72 -31.09
C PRO A 595 8.65 4.90 -31.30
N VAL A 596 9.03 5.67 -32.31
CA VAL A 596 10.44 6.01 -32.51
C VAL A 596 10.88 6.79 -31.29
N ALA A 597 11.61 6.15 -30.40
CA ALA A 597 12.28 6.86 -29.31
C ALA A 597 13.15 7.92 -29.97
N ASN A 598 12.76 9.17 -29.81
CA ASN A 598 13.50 10.30 -30.38
C ASN A 598 14.95 10.18 -29.94
N GLU A 599 15.86 9.86 -30.86
CA GLU A 599 17.31 9.88 -30.63
C GLU A 599 17.80 11.25 -30.12
N GLN A 600 16.95 12.26 -30.22
CA GLN A 600 17.18 13.63 -29.70
C GLN A 600 17.19 13.69 -28.15
N MET A 601 16.55 12.78 -27.42
CA MET A 601 16.65 12.74 -25.95
C MET A 601 17.99 12.16 -25.46
N MET A 602 18.67 11.33 -26.24
CA MET A 602 20.01 10.83 -25.90
C MET A 602 21.11 11.88 -26.14
N GLN A 603 20.88 12.91 -26.94
CA GLN A 603 21.85 14.01 -27.17
C GLN A 603 21.71 15.13 -26.14
N SER A 604 20.54 15.34 -25.54
CA SER A 604 20.34 16.40 -24.52
C SER A 604 20.97 16.07 -23.16
N SER A 605 21.25 14.79 -22.86
CA SER A 605 21.96 14.41 -21.64
C SER A 605 23.49 14.56 -21.72
N LYS A 606 24.05 14.83 -22.90
CA LYS A 606 25.48 15.08 -23.10
C LYS A 606 25.89 16.56 -23.00
N GLY A 607 24.93 17.46 -22.73
CA GLY A 607 25.17 18.91 -22.73
C GLY A 607 25.19 19.62 -21.40
N HIS A 608 25.12 18.91 -20.27
CA HIS A 608 25.29 19.50 -18.94
C HIS A 608 26.20 18.59 -18.11
N GLY A 609 27.50 18.68 -18.36
CA GLY A 609 28.58 18.24 -17.50
C GLY A 609 29.13 19.40 -16.68
#